data_b97ad79b687e8bc7c975a1a33bab5df7
#
_entry.id   b97ad79b687e8bc7c975a1a33bab5df7
#
_cell.length_a   1.000
_cell.length_b   1.000
_cell.length_c   1.000
_cell.angle_alpha   90.00
_cell.angle_beta   90.00
_cell.angle_gamma   90.00
#
_symmetry.space_group_name_H-M   'P 1'
#
loop_
_entity.id
_entity.type
_entity.pdbx_description
1 polymer ?
#
loop_
_entity_poly.entity_id
_entity_poly.type
_entity_poly.pdbx_seq_one_letter_code
_entity_poly.pdbx_strand_id
1 'polypeptide(L)'
;AEGDVGRVYDGRGEIEERQLSLDDVPATSTKVMVNLANPDAALDWWRLPTDGIGLARMEFVVGEHIKAHPMALAHPDRLVDPDARRQVAELTRHYDSPAEYFVDRLASGIATLAAPWADRPVILRMSDFKTNEYAGLLGGAQFEPAEENPMLGWRGASRYYHPGYRDGFALECRAVRRVRERIGFPNVT
;
A
#
# COMPACT_ATOMS: atom_id res chain seq x y z
N ALA A 1 -16.58 -15.09 -4.96
CA ALA A 1 -17.47 -15.25 -6.09
C ALA A 1 -18.19 -13.93 -6.32
N GLU A 2 -18.10 -13.39 -7.51
CA GLU A 2 -18.81 -12.18 -7.92
C GLU A 2 -19.97 -12.60 -8.83
N GLY A 3 -21.17 -12.08 -8.60
CA GLY A 3 -22.35 -12.28 -9.42
C GLY A 3 -23.61 -12.50 -8.59
N ASP A 4 -24.76 -12.27 -9.24
CA ASP A 4 -26.09 -12.36 -8.62
C ASP A 4 -26.57 -13.80 -8.39
N VAL A 5 -25.86 -14.79 -8.94
CA VAL A 5 -26.24 -16.22 -8.87
C VAL A 5 -25.02 -17.08 -8.57
N GLY A 6 -25.08 -17.81 -7.45
CA GLY A 6 -24.12 -18.87 -7.10
C GLY A 6 -24.65 -20.25 -7.52
N ARG A 7 -23.76 -21.12 -8.01
CA ARG A 7 -24.09 -22.53 -8.26
C ARG A 7 -23.37 -23.42 -7.25
N VAL A 8 -24.12 -24.27 -6.60
CA VAL A 8 -23.59 -25.32 -5.71
C VAL A 8 -23.69 -26.66 -6.47
N TYR A 9 -22.55 -27.35 -6.51
CA TYR A 9 -22.49 -28.68 -7.16
C TYR A 9 -22.34 -29.74 -6.09
N ASP A 10 -23.05 -30.87 -6.28
CA ASP A 10 -22.90 -32.05 -5.46
C ASP A 10 -21.75 -32.91 -6.03
N GLY A 11 -20.80 -33.29 -5.16
CA GLY A 11 -19.66 -34.11 -5.54
C GLY A 11 -18.29 -33.45 -5.26
N ARG A 12 -17.22 -34.13 -5.65
CA ARG A 12 -15.86 -33.67 -5.61
C ARG A 12 -15.49 -33.03 -6.94
N GLY A 13 -14.96 -31.81 -6.90
CA GLY A 13 -14.37 -31.18 -8.09
C GLY A 13 -13.13 -31.93 -8.57
N GLU A 14 -13.02 -32.11 -9.87
CA GLU A 14 -11.76 -32.56 -10.48
C GLU A 14 -10.81 -31.38 -10.58
N ILE A 15 -9.60 -31.53 -10.01
CA ILE A 15 -8.56 -30.54 -10.04
C ILE A 15 -7.47 -31.02 -10.98
N GLU A 16 -7.24 -30.31 -12.08
CA GLU A 16 -6.11 -30.55 -12.95
C GLU A 16 -4.92 -29.71 -12.44
N GLU A 17 -3.86 -30.37 -11.98
CA GLU A 17 -2.60 -29.72 -11.64
C GLU A 17 -1.66 -29.74 -12.84
N ARG A 18 -1.21 -28.56 -13.27
CA ARG A 18 -0.17 -28.43 -14.28
C ARG A 18 1.10 -27.93 -13.62
N GLN A 19 2.14 -28.72 -13.64
CA GLN A 19 3.48 -28.29 -13.29
C GLN A 19 4.17 -27.70 -14.52
N LEU A 20 4.58 -26.43 -14.41
CA LEU A 20 5.43 -25.77 -15.39
C LEU A 20 6.86 -25.73 -14.84
N SER A 21 7.82 -26.25 -15.63
CA SER A 21 9.23 -26.05 -15.31
C SER A 21 9.64 -24.61 -15.62
N LEU A 22 10.20 -23.92 -14.63
CA LEU A 22 10.72 -22.56 -14.82
C LEU A 22 12.03 -22.57 -15.62
N ASP A 23 12.71 -23.73 -15.71
CA ASP A 23 13.94 -23.89 -16.48
C ASP A 23 13.68 -23.84 -18.00
N ASP A 24 12.45 -24.10 -18.42
CA ASP A 24 12.04 -24.06 -19.83
C ASP A 24 11.59 -22.66 -20.28
N VAL A 25 11.59 -21.66 -19.39
CA VAL A 25 11.19 -20.28 -19.73
C VAL A 25 12.33 -19.61 -20.49
N PRO A 26 12.12 -19.21 -21.76
CA PRO A 26 13.17 -18.58 -22.54
C PRO A 26 13.56 -17.22 -21.97
N ALA A 27 14.85 -16.93 -21.95
CA ALA A 27 15.33 -15.59 -21.61
C ALA A 27 14.81 -14.57 -22.64
N THR A 28 14.26 -13.47 -22.15
CA THR A 28 13.74 -12.37 -22.98
C THR A 28 14.64 -11.14 -22.89
N SER A 29 14.69 -10.34 -23.95
CA SER A 29 15.39 -9.04 -23.93
C SER A 29 14.61 -7.97 -23.15
N THR A 30 13.31 -8.16 -23.01
CA THR A 30 12.44 -7.28 -22.24
C THR A 30 12.31 -7.80 -20.82
N LYS A 31 12.45 -6.92 -19.84
CA LYS A 31 12.29 -7.28 -18.42
C LYS A 31 10.85 -7.66 -18.11
N VAL A 32 10.68 -8.80 -17.46
CA VAL A 32 9.39 -9.28 -16.96
C VAL A 32 9.32 -9.02 -15.45
N MET A 33 8.46 -8.11 -15.04
CA MET A 33 8.36 -7.65 -13.66
C MET A 33 6.96 -7.93 -13.10
N VAL A 34 6.86 -8.21 -11.80
CA VAL A 34 5.58 -8.46 -11.14
C VAL A 34 4.92 -7.16 -10.69
N ASN A 35 3.59 -7.15 -10.69
CA ASN A 35 2.81 -6.16 -9.96
C ASN A 35 2.43 -6.76 -8.60
N LEU A 36 2.82 -6.09 -7.52
CA LEU A 36 2.62 -6.58 -6.17
C LEU A 36 1.97 -5.50 -5.31
N ALA A 37 0.91 -5.88 -4.62
CA ALA A 37 0.14 -4.95 -3.79
C ALA A 37 0.24 -5.31 -2.30
N ASN A 38 0.10 -6.60 -1.98
CA ASN A 38 0.09 -7.07 -0.60
C ASN A 38 1.51 -7.51 -0.19
N PRO A 39 2.08 -6.93 0.89
CA PRO A 39 3.37 -7.35 1.43
C PRO A 39 3.43 -8.84 1.80
N ASP A 40 2.34 -9.40 2.32
CA ASP A 40 2.30 -10.80 2.77
C ASP A 40 2.47 -11.78 1.60
N ALA A 41 2.04 -11.39 0.38
CA ALA A 41 2.20 -12.19 -0.82
C ALA A 41 3.63 -12.15 -1.41
N ALA A 42 4.49 -11.27 -0.94
CA ALA A 42 5.83 -11.10 -1.50
C ALA A 42 6.66 -12.40 -1.42
N LEU A 43 6.56 -13.11 -0.30
CA LEU A 43 7.28 -14.36 -0.07
C LEU A 43 6.75 -15.54 -0.89
N ASP A 44 5.52 -15.48 -1.40
CA ASP A 44 4.95 -16.51 -2.27
C ASP A 44 5.44 -16.34 -3.72
N TRP A 45 5.64 -15.09 -4.14
CA TRP A 45 5.93 -14.74 -5.53
C TRP A 45 7.43 -14.59 -5.86
N TRP A 46 8.31 -14.51 -4.85
CA TRP A 46 9.73 -14.26 -5.07
C TRP A 46 10.45 -15.34 -5.90
N ARG A 47 9.92 -16.58 -5.88
CA ARG A 47 10.48 -17.72 -6.63
C ARG A 47 10.23 -17.66 -8.13
N LEU A 48 9.32 -16.78 -8.57
CA LEU A 48 9.08 -16.60 -9.99
C LEU A 48 10.28 -15.96 -10.66
N PRO A 49 10.63 -16.37 -11.89
CA PRO A 49 11.74 -15.79 -12.66
C PRO A 49 11.33 -14.40 -13.15
N THR A 50 11.47 -13.40 -12.30
CA THR A 50 11.10 -12.02 -12.58
C THR A 50 12.28 -11.10 -12.40
N ASP A 51 12.31 -10.02 -13.18
CA ASP A 51 13.38 -9.02 -13.14
C ASP A 51 13.20 -7.97 -12.05
N GLY A 52 12.17 -8.11 -11.21
CA GLY A 52 11.87 -7.19 -10.12
C GLY A 52 10.38 -6.93 -9.92
N ILE A 53 10.05 -5.91 -9.14
CA ILE A 53 8.70 -5.40 -8.96
C ILE A 53 8.50 -4.18 -9.85
N GLY A 54 7.63 -4.31 -10.87
CA GLY A 54 7.30 -3.23 -11.80
C GLY A 54 6.29 -2.23 -11.25
N LEU A 55 5.46 -2.67 -10.29
CA LEU A 55 4.51 -1.81 -9.60
C LEU A 55 4.22 -2.37 -8.20
N ALA A 56 4.75 -1.73 -7.17
CA ALA A 56 4.30 -1.89 -5.79
C ALA A 56 3.33 -0.75 -5.46
N ARG A 57 2.14 -1.10 -4.96
CA ARG A 57 1.08 -0.14 -4.65
C ARG A 57 1.02 0.13 -3.15
N MET A 58 1.43 1.34 -2.77
CA MET A 58 1.49 1.79 -1.36
C MET A 58 0.11 1.78 -0.68
N GLU A 59 -0.95 1.98 -1.45
CA GLU A 59 -2.33 2.04 -0.95
C GLU A 59 -2.74 0.81 -0.14
N PHE A 60 -2.30 -0.37 -0.55
CA PHE A 60 -2.61 -1.59 0.18
C PHE A 60 -1.91 -1.66 1.54
N VAL A 61 -0.68 -1.16 1.62
CA VAL A 61 0.02 -1.05 2.92
C VAL A 61 -0.72 -0.07 3.83
N VAL A 62 -1.13 1.09 3.30
CA VAL A 62 -1.87 2.08 4.08
C VAL A 62 -3.23 1.53 4.51
N GLY A 63 -3.99 0.92 3.60
CA GLY A 63 -5.34 0.43 3.87
C GLY A 63 -5.39 -0.75 4.84
N GLU A 64 -4.45 -1.69 4.73
CA GLU A 64 -4.49 -2.94 5.50
C GLU A 64 -3.66 -2.88 6.78
N HIS A 65 -2.50 -2.21 6.76
CA HIS A 65 -1.57 -2.24 7.89
C HIS A 65 -1.57 -0.96 8.73
N ILE A 66 -1.99 0.20 8.18
CA ILE A 66 -2.05 1.48 8.88
C ILE A 66 -3.48 1.82 9.28
N LYS A 67 -4.43 1.69 8.34
CA LYS A 67 -5.88 1.86 8.52
C LYS A 67 -6.33 3.25 8.95
N ALA A 68 -5.46 4.24 8.96
CA ALA A 68 -5.75 5.60 9.34
C ALA A 68 -5.30 6.58 8.25
N HIS A 69 -6.04 7.68 8.12
CA HIS A 69 -5.73 8.72 7.15
C HIS A 69 -4.40 9.41 7.49
N PRO A 70 -3.50 9.63 6.51
CA PRO A 70 -2.20 10.25 6.79
C PRO A 70 -2.29 11.61 7.49
N MET A 71 -3.28 12.45 7.10
CA MET A 71 -3.49 13.76 7.75
C MET A 71 -4.01 13.64 9.19
N ALA A 72 -4.78 12.59 9.50
CA ALA A 72 -5.23 12.33 10.88
C ALA A 72 -4.05 11.95 11.79
N LEU A 73 -3.03 11.30 11.22
CA LEU A 73 -1.81 10.93 11.94
C LEU A 73 -0.78 12.06 11.96
N ALA A 74 -0.75 12.93 10.94
CA ALA A 74 0.08 14.13 10.93
C ALA A 74 -0.42 15.20 11.92
N HIS A 75 -1.74 15.33 12.04
CA HIS A 75 -2.40 16.38 12.83
C HIS A 75 -3.55 15.80 13.70
N PRO A 76 -3.25 14.96 14.69
CA PRO A 76 -4.28 14.34 15.54
C PRO A 76 -5.06 15.35 16.37
N ASP A 77 -4.47 16.50 16.66
CA ASP A 77 -5.09 17.63 17.34
C ASP A 77 -6.22 18.28 16.52
N ARG A 78 -6.17 18.18 15.20
CA ARG A 78 -7.19 18.69 14.29
C ARG A 78 -8.41 17.78 14.12
N LEU A 79 -8.38 16.55 14.63
CA LEU A 79 -9.51 15.65 14.57
C LEU A 79 -10.69 16.23 15.35
N VAL A 80 -11.81 16.42 14.68
CA VAL A 80 -13.05 16.98 15.27
C VAL A 80 -13.83 15.87 15.98
N ASP A 81 -13.90 14.68 15.38
CA ASP A 81 -14.58 13.53 15.93
C ASP A 81 -13.83 12.97 17.16
N PRO A 82 -14.44 12.99 18.37
CA PRO A 82 -13.82 12.48 19.59
C PRO A 82 -13.52 10.97 19.52
N ASP A 83 -14.33 10.21 18.81
CA ASP A 83 -14.16 8.77 18.67
C ASP A 83 -12.98 8.45 17.76
N ALA A 84 -12.85 9.14 16.63
CA ALA A 84 -11.69 9.03 15.77
C ALA A 84 -10.40 9.44 16.51
N ARG A 85 -10.44 10.50 17.31
CA ARG A 85 -9.31 10.93 18.13
C ARG A 85 -8.87 9.85 19.13
N ARG A 86 -9.83 9.25 19.83
CA ARG A 86 -9.57 8.15 20.77
C ARG A 86 -8.98 6.93 20.07
N GLN A 87 -9.55 6.55 18.92
CA GLN A 87 -9.07 5.42 18.15
C GLN A 87 -7.64 5.64 17.59
N VAL A 88 -7.33 6.85 17.11
CA VAL A 88 -5.97 7.22 16.69
C VAL A 88 -5.00 7.13 17.87
N ALA A 89 -5.37 7.66 19.04
CA ALA A 89 -4.52 7.58 20.23
C ALA A 89 -4.25 6.14 20.67
N GLU A 90 -5.28 5.28 20.64
CA GLU A 90 -5.13 3.86 20.99
C GLU A 90 -4.27 3.11 19.95
N LEU A 91 -4.50 3.36 18.66
CA LEU A 91 -3.74 2.75 17.56
C LEU A 91 -2.25 3.07 17.65
N THR A 92 -1.91 4.27 18.10
CA THR A 92 -0.54 4.80 18.09
C THR A 92 0.14 4.80 19.47
N ARG A 93 -0.49 4.25 20.50
CA ARG A 93 -0.08 4.34 21.91
C ARG A 93 1.35 3.86 22.22
N HIS A 94 1.92 3.00 21.37
CA HIS A 94 3.26 2.43 21.54
C HIS A 94 4.33 3.15 20.71
N TYR A 95 3.98 4.27 20.08
CA TYR A 95 4.88 5.06 19.26
C TYR A 95 5.07 6.45 19.87
N ASP A 96 6.21 7.07 19.61
CA ASP A 96 6.52 8.42 20.09
C ASP A 96 5.51 9.48 19.57
N SER A 97 4.91 9.22 18.42
CA SER A 97 3.85 10.03 17.84
C SER A 97 3.03 9.25 16.81
N PRO A 98 1.80 9.70 16.51
CA PRO A 98 1.01 9.13 15.43
C PRO A 98 1.70 9.23 14.05
N ALA A 99 2.45 10.30 13.80
CA ALA A 99 3.25 10.46 12.60
C ALA A 99 4.36 9.40 12.50
N GLU A 100 5.01 9.06 13.62
CA GLU A 100 6.03 8.03 13.65
C GLU A 100 5.47 6.64 13.44
N TYR A 101 4.28 6.35 13.99
CA TYR A 101 3.53 5.13 13.69
C TYR A 101 3.31 4.96 12.18
N PHE A 102 2.83 6.02 11.50
CA PHE A 102 2.63 5.96 10.05
C PHE A 102 3.92 5.63 9.30
N VAL A 103 4.98 6.38 9.59
CA VAL A 103 6.28 6.23 8.91
C VAL A 103 6.86 4.84 9.13
N ASP A 104 6.78 4.33 10.35
CA ASP A 104 7.34 3.02 10.70
C ASP A 104 6.54 1.88 10.05
N ARG A 105 5.22 1.90 10.18
CA ARG A 105 4.35 0.87 9.58
C ARG A 105 4.45 0.84 8.06
N LEU A 106 4.46 2.02 7.42
CA LEU A 106 4.62 2.10 5.98
C LEU A 106 6.01 1.62 5.53
N ALA A 107 7.06 2.05 6.21
CA ALA A 107 8.42 1.61 5.90
C ALA A 107 8.58 0.10 6.07
N SER A 108 8.01 -0.49 7.12
CA SER A 108 8.02 -1.94 7.34
C SER A 108 7.30 -2.69 6.22
N GLY A 109 6.11 -2.23 5.81
CA GLY A 109 5.37 -2.86 4.71
C GLY A 109 6.11 -2.79 3.37
N ILE A 110 6.68 -1.62 3.05
CA ILE A 110 7.51 -1.46 1.83
C ILE A 110 8.75 -2.35 1.89
N ALA A 111 9.41 -2.42 3.05
CA ALA A 111 10.59 -3.27 3.22
C ALA A 111 10.26 -4.75 3.06
N THR A 112 9.09 -5.20 3.56
CA THR A 112 8.60 -6.56 3.36
C THR A 112 8.37 -6.88 1.88
N LEU A 113 7.79 -5.93 1.12
CA LEU A 113 7.66 -6.06 -0.34
C LEU A 113 9.02 -6.14 -1.02
N ALA A 114 9.99 -5.32 -0.61
CA ALA A 114 11.28 -5.20 -1.28
C ALA A 114 12.28 -6.33 -0.94
N ALA A 115 12.17 -6.93 0.25
CA ALA A 115 13.14 -7.89 0.75
C ALA A 115 13.42 -9.07 -0.20
N PRO A 116 12.41 -9.73 -0.82
CA PRO A 116 12.65 -10.82 -1.75
C PRO A 116 13.31 -10.40 -3.07
N TRP A 117 13.33 -9.10 -3.39
CA TRP A 117 13.93 -8.51 -4.58
C TRP A 117 15.03 -7.50 -4.23
N ALA A 118 15.80 -7.75 -3.16
CA ALA A 118 16.83 -6.82 -2.67
C ALA A 118 17.91 -6.49 -3.71
N ASP A 119 18.15 -7.42 -4.64
CA ASP A 119 19.12 -7.31 -5.75
C ASP A 119 18.50 -6.82 -7.07
N ARG A 120 17.20 -6.60 -7.12
CA ARG A 120 16.43 -6.25 -8.33
C ARG A 120 15.62 -4.98 -8.12
N PRO A 121 15.22 -4.26 -9.20
CA PRO A 121 14.43 -3.04 -9.09
C PRO A 121 13.08 -3.27 -8.40
N VAL A 122 12.69 -2.35 -7.53
CA VAL A 122 11.36 -2.27 -6.91
C VAL A 122 10.78 -0.89 -7.19
N ILE A 123 9.83 -0.80 -8.11
CA ILE A 123 9.16 0.46 -8.47
C ILE A 123 7.94 0.63 -7.57
N LEU A 124 8.01 1.60 -6.66
CA LEU A 124 6.97 1.92 -5.71
C LEU A 124 6.15 3.12 -6.19
N ARG A 125 4.86 2.94 -6.41
CA ARG A 125 3.95 4.05 -6.64
C ARG A 125 3.54 4.67 -5.32
N MET A 126 3.68 6.00 -5.21
CA MET A 126 3.13 6.76 -4.08
C MET A 126 1.61 6.59 -4.03
N SER A 127 1.01 6.81 -2.87
CA SER A 127 -0.40 6.49 -2.64
C SER A 127 -1.33 7.21 -3.63
N ASP A 128 -2.28 6.46 -4.20
CA ASP A 128 -3.21 6.95 -5.22
C ASP A 128 -4.64 6.44 -4.95
N PHE A 129 -5.11 6.63 -3.72
CA PHE A 129 -6.49 6.37 -3.37
C PHE A 129 -7.45 7.35 -4.06
N LYS A 130 -8.66 6.91 -4.28
CA LYS A 130 -9.78 7.81 -4.58
C LYS A 130 -10.16 8.60 -3.31
N THR A 131 -10.77 9.74 -3.48
CA THR A 131 -11.22 10.59 -2.37
C THR A 131 -12.12 9.85 -1.37
N ASN A 132 -13.06 9.04 -1.85
CA ASN A 132 -13.91 8.22 -1.00
C ASN A 132 -13.16 7.10 -0.26
N GLU A 133 -12.10 6.56 -0.85
CA GLU A 133 -11.25 5.56 -0.20
C GLU A 133 -10.42 6.20 0.94
N TYR A 134 -9.86 7.39 0.70
CA TYR A 134 -9.21 8.17 1.76
C TYR A 134 -10.19 8.57 2.86
N ALA A 135 -11.40 9.02 2.51
CA ALA A 135 -12.43 9.39 3.47
C ALA A 135 -12.85 8.22 4.36
N GLY A 136 -12.78 6.99 3.84
CA GLY A 136 -13.08 5.75 4.56
C GLY A 136 -12.01 5.31 5.58
N LEU A 137 -10.81 5.87 5.53
CA LEU A 137 -9.78 5.61 6.53
C LEU A 137 -10.11 6.30 7.85
N LEU A 138 -9.62 5.77 8.97
CA LEU A 138 -9.84 6.35 10.29
C LEU A 138 -9.45 7.84 10.30
N GLY A 139 -10.40 8.69 10.67
CA GLY A 139 -10.25 10.13 10.71
C GLY A 139 -10.20 10.80 9.32
N GLY A 140 -10.46 10.07 8.23
CA GLY A 140 -10.32 10.57 6.86
C GLY A 140 -11.42 11.53 6.42
N ALA A 141 -12.67 11.28 6.82
CA ALA A 141 -13.84 12.00 6.32
C ALA A 141 -13.74 13.54 6.44
N GLN A 142 -13.08 14.05 7.46
CA GLN A 142 -12.92 15.50 7.65
C GLN A 142 -11.84 16.16 6.80
N PHE A 143 -10.91 15.36 6.23
CA PHE A 143 -9.80 15.86 5.43
C PHE A 143 -10.06 15.76 3.93
N GLU A 144 -11.12 15.06 3.54
CA GLU A 144 -11.46 14.81 2.15
C GLU A 144 -12.65 15.65 1.70
N PRO A 145 -12.59 16.22 0.48
CA PRO A 145 -13.73 16.90 -0.09
C PRO A 145 -14.85 15.91 -0.46
N ALA A 146 -16.11 16.38 -0.39
CA ALA A 146 -17.21 15.66 -0.99
C ALA A 146 -17.16 15.84 -2.52
N GLU A 147 -17.08 14.74 -3.26
CA GLU A 147 -17.02 14.73 -4.71
C GLU A 147 -18.20 13.96 -5.30
N GLU A 148 -18.82 14.51 -6.35
CA GLU A 148 -19.88 13.82 -7.09
C GLU A 148 -19.38 12.60 -7.85
N ASN A 149 -18.16 12.68 -8.38
CA ASN A 149 -17.50 11.59 -9.09
C ASN A 149 -16.07 11.34 -8.59
N PRO A 150 -15.90 10.45 -7.58
CA PRO A 150 -14.59 10.16 -7.03
C PRO A 150 -13.62 9.47 -8.00
N MET A 151 -14.11 9.00 -9.17
CA MET A 151 -13.24 8.39 -10.19
C MET A 151 -12.33 9.40 -10.86
N LEU A 152 -12.78 10.64 -11.05
CA LEU A 152 -11.96 11.75 -11.55
C LEU A 152 -11.09 12.31 -10.43
N GLY A 153 -11.65 12.58 -9.33
CA GLY A 153 -11.15 12.85 -7.99
C GLY A 153 -9.91 13.75 -7.82
N TRP A 154 -9.70 14.17 -6.63
CA TRP A 154 -8.48 14.86 -6.23
C TRP A 154 -7.35 13.84 -5.97
N ARG A 155 -6.52 13.56 -6.99
CA ARG A 155 -5.57 12.44 -7.03
C ARG A 155 -4.19 12.84 -7.55
N GLY A 156 -3.20 11.98 -7.30
CA GLY A 156 -1.86 12.07 -7.86
C GLY A 156 -1.13 13.36 -7.45
N ALA A 157 -0.31 13.91 -8.33
CA ALA A 157 0.56 15.04 -8.05
C ALA A 157 -0.20 16.27 -7.52
N SER A 158 -1.41 16.54 -8.02
CA SER A 158 -2.23 17.66 -7.52
C SER A 158 -2.55 17.55 -6.03
N ARG A 159 -2.70 16.33 -5.52
CA ARG A 159 -2.89 16.05 -4.10
C ARG A 159 -1.62 16.26 -3.30
N TYR A 160 -0.49 15.75 -3.79
CA TYR A 160 0.77 15.68 -3.02
C TYR A 160 1.30 17.06 -2.59
N TYR A 161 1.21 18.07 -3.45
CA TYR A 161 1.66 19.43 -3.11
C TYR A 161 0.55 20.31 -2.51
N HIS A 162 -0.71 19.88 -2.52
CA HIS A 162 -1.81 20.68 -2.01
C HIS A 162 -1.72 20.83 -0.48
N PRO A 163 -1.94 22.04 0.08
CA PRO A 163 -1.87 22.26 1.53
C PRO A 163 -2.75 21.32 2.36
N GLY A 164 -3.86 20.85 1.81
CA GLY A 164 -4.77 19.90 2.46
C GLY A 164 -4.22 18.50 2.64
N TYR A 165 -3.12 18.13 1.94
CA TYR A 165 -2.56 16.78 2.01
C TYR A 165 -1.03 16.75 2.10
N ARG A 166 -0.33 17.83 1.82
CA ARG A 166 1.13 17.90 1.75
C ARG A 166 1.84 17.27 2.95
N ASP A 167 1.31 17.45 4.15
CA ASP A 167 1.92 16.90 5.37
C ASP A 167 1.73 15.37 5.44
N GLY A 168 0.60 14.84 4.96
CA GLY A 168 0.40 13.41 4.78
C GLY A 168 1.38 12.82 3.76
N PHE A 169 1.55 13.48 2.63
CA PHE A 169 2.55 13.08 1.62
C PHE A 169 3.99 13.14 2.16
N ALA A 170 4.30 14.11 3.01
CA ALA A 170 5.61 14.18 3.68
C ALA A 170 5.89 12.95 4.55
N LEU A 171 4.86 12.35 5.18
CA LEU A 171 5.01 11.10 5.93
C LEU A 171 5.35 9.93 4.99
N GLU A 172 4.70 9.84 3.83
CA GLU A 172 5.03 8.84 2.82
C GLU A 172 6.49 8.96 2.36
N CYS A 173 6.93 10.16 2.03
CA CYS A 173 8.33 10.42 1.64
C CYS A 173 9.32 10.04 2.75
N ARG A 174 8.99 10.32 4.02
CA ARG A 174 9.81 9.91 5.17
C ARG A 174 9.91 8.39 5.29
N ALA A 175 8.82 7.67 5.04
CA ALA A 175 8.81 6.21 5.06
C ALA A 175 9.71 5.64 3.95
N VAL A 176 9.57 6.11 2.72
CA VAL A 176 10.42 5.69 1.60
C VAL A 176 11.89 5.99 1.88
N ARG A 177 12.21 7.18 2.40
CA ARG A 177 13.57 7.52 2.81
C ARG A 177 14.10 6.56 3.88
N ARG A 178 13.29 6.21 4.89
CA ARG A 178 13.66 5.22 5.92
C ARG A 178 13.98 3.86 5.31
N VAL A 179 13.18 3.38 4.35
CA VAL A 179 13.42 2.13 3.64
C VAL A 179 14.77 2.15 2.93
N ARG A 180 15.07 3.22 2.21
CA ARG A 180 16.29 3.33 1.42
C ARG A 180 17.55 3.52 2.26
N GLU A 181 17.50 4.44 3.25
CA GLU A 181 18.68 4.92 3.96
C GLU A 181 18.95 4.18 5.28
N ARG A 182 17.92 3.68 5.95
CA ARG A 182 18.05 3.05 7.27
C ARG A 182 17.81 1.55 7.28
N ILE A 183 16.78 1.07 6.55
CA ILE A 183 16.53 -0.37 6.43
C ILE A 183 17.49 -0.99 5.42
N GLY A 184 17.86 -0.26 4.36
CA GLY A 184 18.91 -0.66 3.46
C GLY A 184 18.42 -1.26 2.13
N PHE A 185 17.27 -0.81 1.60
CA PHE A 185 16.78 -1.17 0.27
C PHE A 185 16.88 0.04 -0.70
N PRO A 186 18.09 0.41 -1.16
CA PRO A 186 18.27 1.54 -2.09
C PRO A 186 17.66 1.31 -3.47
N ASN A 187 17.35 0.06 -3.81
CA ASN A 187 16.72 -0.39 -5.06
C ASN A 187 15.21 -0.06 -5.12
N VAL A 188 14.59 0.41 -4.04
CA VAL A 188 13.22 0.96 -4.03
C VAL A 188 13.25 2.35 -4.66
N THR A 189 12.51 2.57 -5.75
CA THR A 189 12.44 3.81 -6.52
C THR A 189 11.01 4.21 -6.84
#